data_3c54fc5d4e94c088856944077b507a85
#
_entry.id   3c54fc5d4e94c088856944077b507a85
#
_cell.length_a   1.000
_cell.length_b   1.000
_cell.length_c   1.000
_cell.angle_alpha   90.00
_cell.angle_beta   90.00
_cell.angle_gamma   90.00
#
_symmetry.space_group_name_H-M   'P 1'
#
loop_
_entity.id
_entity.type
_entity.pdbx_description
1 polymer ?
#
loop_
_entity_poly.entity_id
_entity_poly.type
_entity_poly.pdbx_seq_one_letter_code
_entity_poly.pdbx_strand_id
1 'polypeptide(L)'
;MNIKRLGIGVLTGLGLTTMVATEIAIAAEQIFVPGLVYRTGPYAPNGIPFANGMQDYLTLINERDGGINGVKIVHEECETGYNTKVGVECYEKLKSKKPVTVIPNSTGITYQLIPKSYKDNIPLLTMGYGRTSAAVGSVFPWVFNFPATYWSQATAVISYIAGKEGGLGSLKGKKIVHIYHNSAYGKEANPTLKVMAEKFGFDLTLLAVDHPGQEQKATWLQIRRKKPDWIFMSGWGVMNQVAVKEAAAQGFPMDRFIGNWWSGSENDVLPSGDKANGYIAATFHTPGGGTPLHAEIKKHVYDKGLGGGELSRTGEVLYIRGMLNHVFVVEAVRNAQKHFNVKVPNGEQMQWGYENTNVTAADWKRIGLPGYPPIKVTCNDHEGGHPVLFQQWNASTKTWKVVSDWIPVMKDLVRPLMEADAAKFAKENNITPKSCS
;
A
#
# COMPACT_ATOMS: atom_id res chain seq x y z
N MET A 1 6.63 47.54 95.91
CA MET A 1 7.42 47.74 94.66
C MET A 1 7.60 46.35 94.06
N ASN A 2 6.75 46.00 93.10
CA ASN A 2 6.52 44.65 92.60
C ASN A 2 7.42 44.35 91.38
N ILE A 3 8.20 43.28 91.43
CA ILE A 3 8.97 42.75 90.33
C ILE A 3 8.19 41.53 89.76
N LYS A 4 7.65 41.65 88.61
CA LYS A 4 7.04 40.54 87.84
C LYS A 4 8.11 39.75 87.10
N ARG A 5 8.13 38.44 87.32
CA ARG A 5 8.93 37.44 86.62
C ARG A 5 8.30 37.16 85.27
N LEU A 6 9.11 37.22 84.18
CA LEU A 6 8.78 36.81 82.83
C LEU A 6 9.14 35.32 82.68
N GLY A 7 8.14 34.50 82.33
CA GLY A 7 8.37 33.11 81.96
C GLY A 7 8.63 32.96 80.51
N ILE A 8 9.72 32.27 80.19
CA ILE A 8 10.10 31.91 78.75
C ILE A 8 9.45 30.58 78.46
N GLY A 9 8.46 30.59 77.52
CA GLY A 9 7.90 29.36 76.93
C GLY A 9 8.71 28.93 75.69
N VAL A 10 9.28 27.73 75.73
CA VAL A 10 9.92 27.11 74.58
C VAL A 10 8.84 26.43 73.75
N LEU A 11 8.58 26.94 72.54
CA LEU A 11 7.78 26.23 71.50
C LEU A 11 8.69 25.36 70.70
N THR A 12 8.57 24.04 70.85
CA THR A 12 9.12 23.02 69.95
C THR A 12 8.22 22.90 68.73
N GLY A 13 8.62 23.53 67.62
CA GLY A 13 7.95 23.35 66.30
C GLY A 13 8.40 22.04 65.66
N LEU A 14 7.51 21.04 65.58
CA LEU A 14 7.68 19.91 64.68
C LEU A 14 7.49 20.38 63.23
N GLY A 15 8.60 20.51 62.47
CA GLY A 15 8.55 20.73 61.01
C GLY A 15 8.19 19.44 60.31
N LEU A 16 6.96 19.29 59.83
CA LEU A 16 6.58 18.27 58.85
C LEU A 16 7.18 18.70 57.48
N THR A 17 8.31 18.11 57.09
CA THR A 17 8.80 18.15 55.73
C THR A 17 7.99 17.20 54.87
N THR A 18 7.01 17.70 54.14
CA THR A 18 6.33 16.98 53.08
C THR A 18 7.31 16.80 51.93
N MET A 19 7.88 15.60 51.77
CA MET A 19 8.54 15.20 50.56
C MET A 19 7.49 15.11 49.44
N VAL A 20 7.47 16.10 48.56
CA VAL A 20 6.75 16.02 47.27
C VAL A 20 7.56 15.08 46.38
N ALA A 21 7.15 13.83 46.33
CA ALA A 21 7.65 12.90 45.31
C ALA A 21 7.17 13.39 43.94
N THR A 22 8.03 14.06 43.18
CA THR A 22 7.82 14.31 41.78
C THR A 22 7.89 12.95 41.07
N GLU A 23 6.74 12.36 40.79
CA GLU A 23 6.64 11.25 39.83
C GLU A 23 7.08 11.81 38.48
N ILE A 24 8.28 11.46 38.07
CA ILE A 24 8.71 11.64 36.67
C ILE A 24 7.83 10.66 35.87
N ALA A 25 6.77 11.16 35.26
CA ALA A 25 5.98 10.40 34.30
C ALA A 25 6.92 10.06 33.14
N ILE A 26 7.48 8.85 33.15
CA ILE A 26 8.17 8.29 31.99
C ILE A 26 7.12 8.23 30.89
N ALA A 27 7.30 9.04 29.83
CA ALA A 27 6.42 9.00 28.67
C ALA A 27 6.32 7.54 28.19
N ALA A 28 5.10 7.01 28.14
CA ALA A 28 4.90 5.63 27.72
C ALA A 28 5.48 5.42 26.32
N GLU A 29 6.26 4.35 26.15
CA GLU A 29 6.80 3.98 24.85
C GLU A 29 5.65 3.80 23.83
N GLN A 30 5.79 4.37 22.65
CA GLN A 30 4.78 4.34 21.59
C GLN A 30 5.40 3.90 20.27
N ILE A 31 4.64 3.13 19.48
CA ILE A 31 5.01 2.72 18.13
C ILE A 31 4.57 3.82 17.17
N PHE A 32 5.52 4.53 16.56
CA PHE A 32 5.21 5.60 15.63
C PHE A 32 5.21 5.10 14.18
N VAL A 33 4.06 5.24 13.50
CA VAL A 33 3.82 4.83 12.10
C VAL A 33 3.24 6.01 11.34
N PRO A 34 4.07 6.84 10.67
CA PRO A 34 3.57 7.95 9.86
C PRO A 34 3.07 7.48 8.49
N GLY A 35 2.06 8.21 7.95
CA GLY A 35 1.55 8.07 6.60
C GLY A 35 1.84 9.31 5.75
N LEU A 36 2.46 9.14 4.58
CA LEU A 36 2.58 10.19 3.57
C LEU A 36 1.32 10.13 2.69
N VAL A 37 0.29 10.89 3.03
CA VAL A 37 -1.04 10.80 2.42
C VAL A 37 -1.29 11.90 1.39
N TYR A 38 -2.38 11.78 0.63
CA TYR A 38 -2.87 12.81 -0.28
C TYR A 38 -4.40 12.83 -0.22
N ARG A 39 -4.90 13.66 0.68
CA ARG A 39 -6.33 13.91 0.89
C ARG A 39 -6.85 15.12 0.10
N THR A 40 -5.94 15.79 -0.62
CA THR A 40 -6.23 16.97 -1.46
C THR A 40 -5.75 16.79 -2.90
N GLY A 41 -6.25 17.61 -3.82
CA GLY A 41 -5.85 17.62 -5.22
C GLY A 41 -6.49 16.52 -6.09
N PRO A 42 -6.01 16.33 -7.34
CA PRO A 42 -6.64 15.47 -8.34
C PRO A 42 -6.66 13.98 -7.98
N TYR A 43 -5.84 13.55 -7.01
CA TYR A 43 -5.70 12.16 -6.59
C TYR A 43 -6.44 11.86 -5.28
N ALA A 44 -7.02 12.89 -4.63
CA ALA A 44 -7.75 12.77 -3.37
C ALA A 44 -8.91 11.75 -3.41
N PRO A 45 -9.70 11.62 -4.50
CA PRO A 45 -10.76 10.61 -4.56
C PRO A 45 -10.29 9.19 -4.26
N ASN A 46 -9.05 8.86 -4.63
CA ASN A 46 -8.44 7.57 -4.37
C ASN A 46 -7.60 7.58 -3.06
N GLY A 47 -6.99 8.71 -2.73
CA GLY A 47 -6.14 8.86 -1.54
C GLY A 47 -6.92 8.82 -0.23
N ILE A 48 -8.10 9.42 -0.18
CA ILE A 48 -8.93 9.51 1.02
C ILE A 48 -9.37 8.13 1.54
N PRO A 49 -10.03 7.25 0.74
CA PRO A 49 -10.43 5.94 1.26
C PRO A 49 -9.23 5.08 1.65
N PHE A 50 -8.11 5.17 0.94
CA PHE A 50 -6.90 4.46 1.28
C PHE A 50 -6.33 4.91 2.63
N ALA A 51 -6.22 6.21 2.87
CA ALA A 51 -5.76 6.78 4.15
C ALA A 51 -6.73 6.45 5.30
N ASN A 52 -8.05 6.49 5.06
CA ASN A 52 -9.04 6.11 6.06
C ASN A 52 -8.88 4.65 6.51
N GLY A 53 -8.71 3.72 5.56
CA GLY A 53 -8.49 2.31 5.89
C GLY A 53 -7.21 2.09 6.71
N MET A 54 -6.15 2.84 6.41
CA MET A 54 -4.89 2.84 7.17
C MET A 54 -5.12 3.29 8.62
N GLN A 55 -5.72 4.45 8.80
CA GLN A 55 -6.00 5.05 10.09
C GLN A 55 -6.92 4.16 10.93
N ASP A 56 -8.03 3.71 10.35
CA ASP A 56 -9.06 2.95 11.05
C ASP A 56 -8.55 1.59 11.53
N TYR A 57 -7.66 0.94 10.77
CA TYR A 57 -7.04 -0.31 11.23
C TYR A 57 -6.12 -0.10 12.44
N LEU A 58 -5.31 0.95 12.48
CA LEU A 58 -4.48 1.26 13.64
C LEU A 58 -5.34 1.69 14.85
N THR A 59 -6.41 2.42 14.59
CA THR A 59 -7.40 2.76 15.63
C THR A 59 -8.04 1.50 16.20
N LEU A 60 -8.44 0.54 15.35
CA LEU A 60 -8.93 -0.76 15.79
C LEU A 60 -7.95 -1.47 16.72
N ILE A 61 -6.68 -1.58 16.35
CA ILE A 61 -5.65 -2.24 17.17
C ILE A 61 -5.48 -1.52 18.51
N ASN A 62 -5.52 -0.20 18.51
CA ASN A 62 -5.44 0.57 19.75
C ASN A 62 -6.68 0.39 20.67
N GLU A 63 -7.88 0.37 20.07
CA GLU A 63 -9.14 0.35 20.83
C GLU A 63 -9.57 -1.05 21.26
N ARG A 64 -9.30 -2.06 20.43
CA ARG A 64 -9.65 -3.45 20.71
C ARG A 64 -8.56 -4.14 21.53
N ASP A 65 -7.30 -3.99 21.12
CA ASP A 65 -6.18 -4.78 21.64
C ASP A 65 -5.31 -4.00 22.64
N GLY A 66 -5.58 -2.72 22.86
CA GLY A 66 -4.73 -1.85 23.70
C GLY A 66 -3.40 -1.45 23.03
N GLY A 67 -3.28 -1.63 21.73
CA GLY A 67 -2.05 -1.47 20.93
C GLY A 67 -1.44 -2.80 20.53
N ILE A 68 -0.21 -2.80 20.04
CA ILE A 68 0.51 -4.03 19.64
C ILE A 68 1.23 -4.57 20.89
N ASN A 69 0.77 -5.71 21.41
CA ASN A 69 1.27 -6.29 22.66
C ASN A 69 1.31 -5.27 23.82
N GLY A 70 0.24 -4.46 23.95
CA GLY A 70 0.11 -3.46 25.00
C GLY A 70 0.83 -2.13 24.73
N VAL A 71 1.47 -1.96 23.59
CA VAL A 71 2.14 -0.71 23.19
C VAL A 71 1.27 0.06 22.20
N LYS A 72 0.84 1.26 22.58
CA LYS A 72 -0.03 2.11 21.74
C LYS A 72 0.68 2.53 20.45
N ILE A 73 -0.10 2.63 19.38
CA ILE A 73 0.37 3.10 18.07
C ILE A 73 -0.02 4.58 17.94
N VAL A 74 0.94 5.39 17.50
CA VAL A 74 0.72 6.77 17.09
C VAL A 74 0.82 6.85 15.59
N HIS A 75 -0.23 7.32 14.94
CA HIS A 75 -0.27 7.57 13.51
C HIS A 75 -0.34 9.09 13.28
N GLU A 76 0.55 9.59 12.44
CA GLU A 76 0.56 10.99 12.01
C GLU A 76 0.59 11.03 10.48
N GLU A 77 -0.34 11.75 9.91
CA GLU A 77 -0.39 11.96 8.47
C GLU A 77 0.36 13.24 8.09
N CYS A 78 1.09 13.16 6.97
CA CYS A 78 1.66 14.32 6.31
C CYS A 78 1.09 14.41 4.90
N GLU A 79 0.39 15.53 4.61
CA GLU A 79 -0.26 15.77 3.32
C GLU A 79 0.79 16.05 2.24
N THR A 80 0.76 15.28 1.17
CA THR A 80 1.71 15.39 0.06
C THR A 80 1.12 15.97 -1.21
N GLY A 81 -0.21 15.99 -1.36
CA GLY A 81 -0.89 16.31 -2.62
C GLY A 81 -0.45 15.41 -3.79
N TYR A 82 0.12 14.21 -3.48
CA TYR A 82 0.76 13.30 -4.45
C TYR A 82 2.00 13.92 -5.13
N ASN A 83 2.59 14.96 -4.52
CA ASN A 83 3.78 15.63 -5.02
C ASN A 83 5.05 15.01 -4.44
N THR A 84 5.97 14.60 -5.32
CA THR A 84 7.19 13.89 -4.91
C THR A 84 8.10 14.74 -4.01
N LYS A 85 8.26 16.05 -4.29
CA LYS A 85 9.08 16.94 -3.47
C LYS A 85 8.49 17.09 -2.07
N VAL A 86 7.19 17.35 -1.97
CA VAL A 86 6.49 17.47 -0.68
C VAL A 86 6.55 16.14 0.09
N GLY A 87 6.45 14.99 -0.58
CA GLY A 87 6.63 13.68 0.04
C GLY A 87 8.01 13.48 0.68
N VAL A 88 9.07 13.97 0.02
CA VAL A 88 10.43 13.97 0.59
C VAL A 88 10.52 14.91 1.81
N GLU A 89 9.92 16.09 1.75
CA GLU A 89 9.86 17.03 2.87
C GLU A 89 9.11 16.44 4.07
N CYS A 90 7.97 15.75 3.82
CA CYS A 90 7.24 15.00 4.85
C CYS A 90 8.11 13.93 5.52
N TYR A 91 8.85 13.15 4.73
CA TYR A 91 9.77 12.14 5.28
C TYR A 91 10.83 12.78 6.18
N GLU A 92 11.51 13.84 5.72
CA GLU A 92 12.55 14.51 6.50
C GLU A 92 12.01 15.08 7.83
N LYS A 93 10.79 15.61 7.82
CA LYS A 93 10.11 16.09 9.03
C LYS A 93 9.81 14.96 10.01
N LEU A 94 9.29 13.83 9.51
CA LEU A 94 8.74 12.76 10.36
C LEU A 94 9.82 11.79 10.85
N LYS A 95 10.94 11.64 10.14
CA LYS A 95 12.00 10.69 10.54
C LYS A 95 12.64 11.03 11.90
N SER A 96 12.64 12.30 12.33
CA SER A 96 13.15 12.71 13.64
C SER A 96 12.37 12.11 14.82
N LYS A 97 11.12 11.69 14.59
CA LYS A 97 10.26 11.01 15.57
C LYS A 97 10.53 9.50 15.66
N LYS A 98 11.57 9.00 14.98
CA LYS A 98 12.00 7.59 14.98
C LYS A 98 10.85 6.62 14.61
N PRO A 99 10.27 6.73 13.39
CA PRO A 99 9.23 5.82 12.95
C PRO A 99 9.79 4.40 12.82
N VAL A 100 8.97 3.40 13.16
CA VAL A 100 9.33 2.00 12.94
C VAL A 100 9.35 1.64 11.45
N THR A 101 8.54 2.34 10.65
CA THR A 101 8.46 2.23 9.19
C THR A 101 7.85 3.50 8.63
N VAL A 102 8.01 3.75 7.33
CA VAL A 102 7.31 4.84 6.60
C VAL A 102 6.54 4.25 5.43
N ILE A 103 5.33 4.77 5.22
CA ILE A 103 4.45 4.39 4.12
C ILE A 103 4.42 5.54 3.09
N PRO A 104 5.13 5.44 1.96
CA PRO A 104 5.24 6.54 0.99
C PRO A 104 3.97 6.86 0.21
N ASN A 105 3.06 5.91 0.06
CA ASN A 105 1.80 5.98 -0.71
C ASN A 105 1.94 6.47 -2.17
N SER A 106 3.15 6.45 -2.72
CA SER A 106 3.45 6.87 -4.09
C SER A 106 4.73 6.21 -4.59
N THR A 107 4.70 5.67 -5.81
CA THR A 107 5.90 5.12 -6.47
C THR A 107 6.97 6.20 -6.67
N GLY A 108 6.57 7.41 -7.09
CA GLY A 108 7.50 8.52 -7.29
C GLY A 108 8.20 8.94 -5.99
N ILE A 109 7.46 9.05 -4.89
CA ILE A 109 8.02 9.34 -3.57
C ILE A 109 8.95 8.20 -3.14
N THR A 110 8.53 6.93 -3.30
CA THR A 110 9.35 5.75 -2.95
C THR A 110 10.72 5.79 -3.62
N TYR A 111 10.78 6.08 -4.92
CA TYR A 111 12.05 6.15 -5.64
C TYR A 111 13.02 7.17 -5.01
N GLN A 112 12.52 8.31 -4.55
CA GLN A 112 13.33 9.34 -3.89
C GLN A 112 13.72 8.97 -2.45
N LEU A 113 12.93 8.13 -1.80
CA LEU A 113 13.19 7.70 -0.42
C LEU A 113 14.11 6.49 -0.33
N ILE A 114 14.29 5.70 -1.39
CA ILE A 114 15.21 4.55 -1.40
C ILE A 114 16.60 4.91 -0.85
N PRO A 115 17.35 5.90 -1.37
CA PRO A 115 18.67 6.22 -0.84
C PRO A 115 18.63 6.76 0.59
N LYS A 116 17.52 7.38 0.99
CA LYS A 116 17.33 7.89 2.35
C LYS A 116 17.07 6.75 3.34
N SER A 117 16.30 5.74 2.94
CA SER A 117 16.04 4.57 3.78
C SER A 117 17.33 3.82 4.17
N TYR A 118 18.29 3.73 3.24
CA TYR A 118 19.61 3.19 3.54
C TYR A 118 20.38 4.03 4.57
N LYS A 119 20.35 5.35 4.40
CA LYS A 119 21.07 6.27 5.29
C LYS A 119 20.48 6.31 6.70
N ASP A 120 19.16 6.27 6.78
CA ASP A 120 18.42 6.51 8.01
C ASP A 120 18.03 5.20 8.72
N ASN A 121 18.26 4.02 8.09
CA ASN A 121 17.86 2.68 8.55
C ASN A 121 16.34 2.62 8.88
N ILE A 122 15.51 3.23 8.02
CA ILE A 122 14.06 3.26 8.18
C ILE A 122 13.42 2.43 7.05
N PRO A 123 12.74 1.31 7.36
CA PRO A 123 12.05 0.51 6.35
C PRO A 123 10.92 1.28 5.67
N LEU A 124 10.75 1.05 4.37
CA LEU A 124 9.64 1.56 3.56
C LEU A 124 8.72 0.39 3.20
N LEU A 125 7.45 0.46 3.58
CA LEU A 125 6.44 -0.47 3.08
C LEU A 125 5.73 0.15 1.87
N THR A 126 5.86 -0.50 0.72
CA THR A 126 5.32 -0.04 -0.56
C THR A 126 4.35 -1.06 -1.13
N MET A 127 3.36 -1.45 -0.37
CA MET A 127 2.42 -2.53 -0.65
C MET A 127 1.85 -2.48 -2.07
N GLY A 128 2.34 -3.35 -2.98
CA GLY A 128 1.90 -3.43 -4.36
C GLY A 128 2.23 -2.19 -5.21
N TYR A 129 3.18 -1.34 -4.80
CA TYR A 129 3.67 -0.19 -5.56
C TYR A 129 5.17 0.02 -5.31
N GLY A 130 5.75 1.06 -5.90
CA GLY A 130 7.18 1.37 -5.77
C GLY A 130 8.02 0.73 -6.87
N ARG A 131 9.34 0.65 -6.64
CA ARG A 131 10.28 0.03 -7.55
C ARG A 131 10.14 -1.50 -7.49
N THR A 132 9.81 -2.13 -8.61
CA THR A 132 9.59 -3.59 -8.64
C THR A 132 10.83 -4.38 -8.25
N SER A 133 12.02 -3.99 -8.72
CA SER A 133 13.27 -4.69 -8.38
C SER A 133 13.67 -4.57 -6.90
N ALA A 134 12.99 -3.72 -6.12
CA ALA A 134 13.16 -3.70 -4.67
C ALA A 134 12.69 -5.01 -3.98
N ALA A 135 12.00 -5.89 -4.72
CA ALA A 135 11.75 -7.27 -4.29
C ALA A 135 13.04 -8.09 -4.09
N VAL A 136 14.18 -7.65 -4.65
CA VAL A 136 15.49 -8.27 -4.41
C VAL A 136 16.07 -7.71 -3.11
N GLY A 137 15.70 -8.30 -1.98
CA GLY A 137 16.02 -7.77 -0.65
C GLY A 137 17.49 -7.70 -0.33
N SER A 138 18.33 -8.57 -0.95
CA SER A 138 19.80 -8.47 -0.81
C SER A 138 20.36 -7.12 -1.28
N VAL A 139 19.74 -6.52 -2.28
CA VAL A 139 20.10 -5.17 -2.80
C VAL A 139 19.28 -4.09 -2.14
N PHE A 140 18.01 -4.32 -1.82
CA PHE A 140 17.08 -3.33 -1.26
C PHE A 140 16.59 -3.73 0.15
N PRO A 141 17.49 -3.82 1.13
CA PRO A 141 17.13 -4.34 2.46
C PRO A 141 16.09 -3.51 3.21
N TRP A 142 15.86 -2.25 2.79
CA TRP A 142 14.97 -1.31 3.45
C TRP A 142 13.65 -1.07 2.71
N VAL A 143 13.34 -1.81 1.64
CA VAL A 143 12.13 -1.60 0.84
C VAL A 143 11.35 -2.90 0.67
N PHE A 144 10.08 -2.89 1.00
CA PHE A 144 9.20 -4.06 1.04
C PHE A 144 7.97 -3.83 0.18
N ASN A 145 7.76 -4.65 -0.87
CA ASN A 145 6.66 -4.46 -1.84
C ASN A 145 5.52 -5.47 -1.69
N PHE A 146 5.64 -6.45 -0.79
CA PHE A 146 4.57 -7.46 -0.68
C PHE A 146 3.16 -6.83 -0.57
N PRO A 147 2.10 -7.48 -1.08
CA PRO A 147 2.05 -8.89 -1.42
C PRO A 147 2.52 -9.22 -2.85
N ALA A 148 2.67 -8.26 -3.75
CA ALA A 148 3.08 -8.45 -5.14
C ALA A 148 3.65 -7.17 -5.75
N THR A 149 4.31 -7.27 -6.91
CA THR A 149 4.89 -6.14 -7.64
C THR A 149 4.17 -5.87 -8.95
N TYR A 150 4.43 -4.72 -9.58
CA TYR A 150 3.86 -4.38 -10.88
C TYR A 150 4.29 -5.33 -12.01
N TRP A 151 5.51 -5.86 -11.97
CA TRP A 151 5.95 -6.79 -13.00
C TRP A 151 5.23 -8.13 -12.86
N SER A 152 5.07 -8.61 -11.65
CA SER A 152 4.29 -9.81 -11.35
C SER A 152 2.82 -9.63 -11.73
N GLN A 153 2.23 -8.47 -11.41
CA GLN A 153 0.87 -8.14 -11.85
C GLN A 153 0.73 -8.14 -13.37
N ALA A 154 1.68 -7.53 -14.10
CA ALA A 154 1.64 -7.50 -15.56
C ALA A 154 1.60 -8.91 -16.15
N THR A 155 2.33 -9.88 -15.55
CA THR A 155 2.26 -11.27 -15.99
C THR A 155 0.90 -11.90 -15.74
N ALA A 156 0.29 -11.62 -14.59
CA ALA A 156 -1.06 -12.10 -14.28
C ALA A 156 -2.11 -11.50 -15.22
N VAL A 157 -1.99 -10.22 -15.58
CA VAL A 157 -2.87 -9.57 -16.58
C VAL A 157 -2.76 -10.28 -17.93
N ILE A 158 -1.55 -10.55 -18.41
CA ILE A 158 -1.36 -11.28 -19.69
C ILE A 158 -1.86 -12.73 -19.58
N SER A 159 -1.68 -13.40 -18.43
CA SER A 159 -2.28 -14.73 -18.19
C SER A 159 -3.79 -14.70 -18.21
N TYR A 160 -4.42 -13.68 -17.63
CA TYR A 160 -5.87 -13.51 -17.67
C TYR A 160 -6.38 -13.31 -19.11
N ILE A 161 -5.74 -12.42 -19.87
CA ILE A 161 -6.06 -12.21 -21.29
C ILE A 161 -5.91 -13.53 -22.07
N ALA A 162 -4.79 -14.22 -21.89
CA ALA A 162 -4.55 -15.53 -22.52
C ALA A 162 -5.64 -16.54 -22.21
N GLY A 163 -6.08 -16.62 -20.95
CA GLY A 163 -7.19 -17.50 -20.55
C GLY A 163 -8.51 -17.19 -21.28
N LYS A 164 -8.77 -15.91 -21.56
CA LYS A 164 -9.96 -15.48 -22.34
C LYS A 164 -9.81 -15.75 -23.85
N GLU A 165 -8.58 -15.79 -24.35
CA GLU A 165 -8.28 -16.01 -25.78
C GLU A 165 -7.95 -17.47 -26.14
N GLY A 166 -7.96 -18.39 -25.17
CA GLY A 166 -7.71 -19.81 -25.41
C GLY A 166 -6.27 -20.25 -25.14
N GLY A 167 -5.49 -19.48 -24.41
CA GLY A 167 -4.15 -19.81 -23.92
C GLY A 167 -3.05 -18.85 -24.42
N LEU A 168 -1.84 -18.99 -23.89
CA LEU A 168 -0.72 -18.11 -24.22
C LEU A 168 -0.36 -18.11 -25.71
N GLY A 169 -0.51 -19.25 -26.39
CA GLY A 169 -0.26 -19.36 -27.84
C GLY A 169 -1.24 -18.55 -28.70
N SER A 170 -2.46 -18.30 -28.20
CA SER A 170 -3.49 -17.52 -28.89
C SER A 170 -3.26 -16.01 -28.82
N LEU A 171 -2.23 -15.56 -28.09
CA LEU A 171 -1.88 -14.14 -28.01
C LEU A 171 -1.12 -13.66 -29.27
N LYS A 172 -0.57 -14.57 -30.06
CA LYS A 172 0.18 -14.22 -31.29
C LYS A 172 -0.68 -13.38 -32.23
N GLY A 173 -0.20 -12.16 -32.55
CA GLY A 173 -0.88 -11.20 -33.40
C GLY A 173 -2.02 -10.44 -32.74
N LYS A 174 -2.38 -10.70 -31.49
CA LYS A 174 -3.32 -9.86 -30.72
C LYS A 174 -2.74 -8.49 -30.46
N LYS A 175 -3.57 -7.47 -30.53
CA LYS A 175 -3.18 -6.08 -30.29
C LYS A 175 -3.52 -5.68 -28.87
N ILE A 176 -2.51 -5.41 -28.06
CA ILE A 176 -2.67 -4.98 -26.68
C ILE A 176 -2.15 -3.56 -26.53
N VAL A 177 -2.98 -2.64 -26.06
CA VAL A 177 -2.58 -1.28 -25.72
C VAL A 177 -2.37 -1.20 -24.21
N HIS A 178 -1.20 -0.72 -23.78
CA HIS A 178 -1.00 -0.26 -22.42
C HIS A 178 -1.09 1.25 -22.35
N ILE A 179 -2.19 1.77 -21.77
CA ILE A 179 -2.35 3.18 -21.44
C ILE A 179 -1.86 3.41 -20.00
N TYR A 180 -0.94 4.34 -19.81
CA TYR A 180 -0.30 4.49 -18.51
C TYR A 180 -0.03 5.95 -18.13
N HIS A 181 -0.13 6.22 -16.85
CA HIS A 181 0.23 7.51 -16.25
C HIS A 181 1.72 7.81 -16.49
N ASN A 182 2.04 8.95 -17.08
CA ASN A 182 3.42 9.32 -17.43
C ASN A 182 4.27 9.69 -16.20
N SER A 183 4.52 8.69 -15.35
CA SER A 183 5.28 8.77 -14.10
C SER A 183 6.08 7.50 -13.87
N ALA A 184 6.91 7.47 -12.83
CA ALA A 184 7.59 6.27 -12.38
C ALA A 184 6.59 5.11 -12.18
N TYR A 185 5.42 5.40 -11.58
CA TYR A 185 4.36 4.41 -11.35
C TYR A 185 3.86 3.77 -12.65
N GLY A 186 3.35 4.57 -13.59
CA GLY A 186 2.71 4.04 -14.79
C GLY A 186 3.68 3.33 -15.73
N LYS A 187 4.98 3.67 -15.66
CA LYS A 187 6.05 3.08 -16.47
C LYS A 187 6.55 1.73 -15.96
N GLU A 188 6.27 1.38 -14.70
CA GLU A 188 6.81 0.18 -14.06
C GLU A 188 6.51 -1.11 -14.85
N ALA A 189 5.29 -1.29 -15.36
CA ALA A 189 4.92 -2.51 -16.09
C ALA A 189 5.55 -2.62 -17.50
N ASN A 190 6.03 -1.51 -18.08
CA ASN A 190 6.47 -1.48 -19.48
C ASN A 190 7.60 -2.46 -19.83
N PRO A 191 8.68 -2.62 -19.02
CA PRO A 191 9.74 -3.57 -19.32
C PRO A 191 9.22 -5.00 -19.43
N THR A 192 8.41 -5.43 -18.47
CA THR A 192 7.85 -6.79 -18.45
C THR A 192 6.88 -7.02 -19.59
N LEU A 193 6.02 -6.03 -19.91
CA LEU A 193 5.11 -6.11 -21.05
C LEU A 193 5.86 -6.27 -22.38
N LYS A 194 6.99 -5.58 -22.58
CA LYS A 194 7.83 -5.73 -23.77
C LYS A 194 8.40 -7.15 -23.89
N VAL A 195 8.97 -7.68 -22.80
CA VAL A 195 9.50 -9.04 -22.78
C VAL A 195 8.40 -10.08 -23.07
N MET A 196 7.21 -9.88 -22.53
CA MET A 196 6.08 -10.79 -22.82
C MET A 196 5.57 -10.65 -24.26
N ALA A 197 5.56 -9.44 -24.83
CA ALA A 197 5.18 -9.21 -26.22
C ALA A 197 6.11 -9.96 -27.18
N GLU A 198 7.42 -9.89 -26.96
CA GLU A 198 8.41 -10.66 -27.71
C GLU A 198 8.21 -12.17 -27.53
N LYS A 199 8.03 -12.62 -26.29
CA LYS A 199 7.90 -14.06 -25.97
C LYS A 199 6.63 -14.69 -26.51
N PHE A 200 5.49 -14.00 -26.43
CA PHE A 200 4.18 -14.54 -26.80
C PHE A 200 3.63 -14.01 -28.14
N GLY A 201 4.35 -13.11 -28.78
CA GLY A 201 4.07 -12.62 -30.14
C GLY A 201 2.86 -11.69 -30.25
N PHE A 202 2.42 -11.04 -29.17
CA PHE A 202 1.36 -10.01 -29.27
C PHE A 202 1.94 -8.64 -29.65
N ASP A 203 1.11 -7.85 -30.33
CA ASP A 203 1.48 -6.50 -30.77
C ASP A 203 1.20 -5.50 -29.63
N LEU A 204 2.26 -4.97 -29.00
CA LEU A 204 2.18 -4.06 -27.85
C LEU A 204 2.28 -2.61 -28.29
N THR A 205 1.30 -1.80 -27.94
CA THR A 205 1.37 -0.34 -28.07
C THR A 205 1.38 0.31 -26.67
N LEU A 206 2.38 1.17 -26.41
CA LEU A 206 2.52 1.90 -25.14
C LEU A 206 2.09 3.36 -25.34
N LEU A 207 1.09 3.81 -24.58
CA LEU A 207 0.55 5.18 -24.65
C LEU A 207 0.60 5.85 -23.29
N ALA A 208 1.45 6.86 -23.17
CA ALA A 208 1.57 7.67 -21.98
C ALA A 208 0.46 8.72 -21.91
N VAL A 209 -0.03 8.97 -20.70
CA VAL A 209 -0.96 10.07 -20.39
C VAL A 209 -0.30 10.96 -19.34
N ASP A 210 -0.15 12.25 -19.64
CA ASP A 210 0.51 13.20 -18.76
C ASP A 210 -0.35 13.60 -17.57
N HIS A 211 0.31 13.99 -16.49
CA HIS A 211 -0.32 14.45 -15.25
C HIS A 211 -1.27 15.63 -15.46
N PRO A 212 -2.40 15.68 -14.77
CA PRO A 212 -2.96 14.67 -13.87
C PRO A 212 -3.80 13.60 -14.59
N GLY A 213 -3.81 13.58 -15.93
CA GLY A 213 -4.51 12.58 -16.73
C GLY A 213 -5.93 12.98 -17.17
N GLN A 214 -6.26 14.25 -17.14
CA GLN A 214 -7.55 14.77 -17.60
C GLN A 214 -7.62 14.87 -19.12
N GLU A 215 -6.50 15.18 -19.78
CA GLU A 215 -6.44 15.39 -21.23
C GLU A 215 -6.09 14.09 -21.96
N GLN A 216 -7.12 13.34 -22.37
CA GLN A 216 -6.93 12.02 -22.98
C GLN A 216 -7.49 11.89 -24.40
N LYS A 217 -8.15 12.90 -24.95
CA LYS A 217 -8.80 12.81 -26.27
C LYS A 217 -7.85 12.34 -27.38
N ALA A 218 -6.65 12.91 -27.45
CA ALA A 218 -5.65 12.53 -28.45
C ALA A 218 -5.20 11.06 -28.27
N THR A 219 -5.02 10.61 -27.05
CA THR A 219 -4.67 9.22 -26.70
C THR A 219 -5.77 8.25 -27.16
N TRP A 220 -7.03 8.57 -26.87
CA TRP A 220 -8.17 7.73 -27.26
C TRP A 220 -8.43 7.73 -28.78
N LEU A 221 -8.11 8.80 -29.50
CA LEU A 221 -8.08 8.79 -30.98
C LEU A 221 -7.03 7.84 -31.53
N GLN A 222 -5.85 7.75 -30.90
CA GLN A 222 -4.82 6.77 -31.27
C GLN A 222 -5.29 5.34 -31.00
N ILE A 223 -5.89 5.07 -29.82
CA ILE A 223 -6.47 3.77 -29.45
C ILE A 223 -7.49 3.34 -30.51
N ARG A 224 -8.41 4.21 -30.87
CA ARG A 224 -9.43 3.95 -31.89
C ARG A 224 -8.81 3.56 -33.25
N ARG A 225 -7.73 4.23 -33.66
CA ARG A 225 -7.02 3.91 -34.93
C ARG A 225 -6.30 2.57 -34.87
N LYS A 226 -5.74 2.23 -33.70
CA LYS A 226 -5.04 0.95 -33.46
C LYS A 226 -5.96 -0.24 -33.44
N LYS A 227 -7.23 -0.05 -33.07
CA LYS A 227 -8.25 -1.11 -32.91
C LYS A 227 -7.70 -2.27 -32.07
N PRO A 228 -7.32 -2.02 -30.78
CA PRO A 228 -6.78 -3.08 -29.96
C PRO A 228 -7.83 -4.14 -29.62
N ASP A 229 -7.37 -5.38 -29.44
CA ASP A 229 -8.17 -6.47 -28.88
C ASP A 229 -8.37 -6.27 -27.37
N TRP A 230 -7.34 -5.74 -26.69
CA TRP A 230 -7.36 -5.51 -25.24
C TRP A 230 -6.67 -4.19 -24.87
N ILE A 231 -7.16 -3.57 -23.82
CA ILE A 231 -6.50 -2.43 -23.18
C ILE A 231 -6.14 -2.82 -21.76
N PHE A 232 -4.89 -2.58 -21.38
CA PHE A 232 -4.42 -2.60 -20.00
C PHE A 232 -4.11 -1.18 -19.56
N MET A 233 -4.54 -0.78 -18.34
CA MET A 233 -4.34 0.57 -17.83
C MET A 233 -3.58 0.57 -16.51
N SER A 234 -2.51 1.36 -16.45
CA SER A 234 -1.82 1.75 -15.21
C SER A 234 -2.06 3.24 -14.95
N GLY A 235 -3.26 3.58 -14.54
CA GLY A 235 -3.71 4.94 -14.23
C GLY A 235 -3.96 5.17 -12.74
N TRP A 236 -4.13 6.42 -12.34
CA TRP A 236 -4.42 6.82 -10.96
C TRP A 236 -5.30 8.06 -10.89
N GLY A 237 -6.21 8.09 -9.93
CA GLY A 237 -7.06 9.24 -9.67
C GLY A 237 -7.94 9.62 -10.86
N VAL A 238 -7.98 10.91 -11.20
CA VAL A 238 -8.81 11.44 -12.28
C VAL A 238 -8.50 10.81 -13.64
N MET A 239 -7.29 10.33 -13.87
CA MET A 239 -6.92 9.62 -15.10
C MET A 239 -7.82 8.41 -15.34
N ASN A 240 -8.10 7.61 -14.28
CA ASN A 240 -8.93 6.40 -14.39
C ASN A 240 -10.36 6.75 -14.80
N GLN A 241 -10.95 7.75 -14.14
CA GLN A 241 -12.32 8.21 -14.44
C GLN A 241 -12.47 8.66 -15.89
N VAL A 242 -11.51 9.45 -16.37
CA VAL A 242 -11.50 9.94 -17.76
C VAL A 242 -11.29 8.79 -18.73
N ALA A 243 -10.36 7.86 -18.46
CA ALA A 243 -10.10 6.74 -19.34
C ALA A 243 -11.31 5.81 -19.48
N VAL A 244 -12.00 5.48 -18.40
CA VAL A 244 -13.22 4.66 -18.42
C VAL A 244 -14.34 5.37 -19.21
N LYS A 245 -14.50 6.68 -19.00
CA LYS A 245 -15.48 7.50 -19.71
C LYS A 245 -15.20 7.58 -21.22
N GLU A 246 -13.94 7.79 -21.59
CA GLU A 246 -13.53 7.89 -23.01
C GLU A 246 -13.64 6.53 -23.72
N ALA A 247 -13.28 5.42 -23.07
CA ALA A 247 -13.47 4.08 -23.60
C ALA A 247 -14.94 3.82 -23.93
N ALA A 248 -15.81 4.10 -22.97
CA ALA A 248 -17.24 3.95 -23.12
C ALA A 248 -17.83 4.87 -24.22
N ALA A 249 -17.35 6.12 -24.32
CA ALA A 249 -17.78 7.06 -25.36
C ALA A 249 -17.41 6.60 -26.77
N GLN A 250 -16.32 5.83 -26.91
CA GLN A 250 -15.88 5.26 -28.18
C GLN A 250 -16.47 3.88 -28.47
N GLY A 251 -17.29 3.35 -27.57
CA GLY A 251 -17.91 2.01 -27.74
C GLY A 251 -16.89 0.88 -27.58
N PHE A 252 -15.79 1.10 -26.85
CA PHE A 252 -14.85 0.02 -26.57
C PHE A 252 -15.48 -1.00 -25.61
N PRO A 253 -15.36 -2.32 -25.86
CA PRO A 253 -15.92 -3.35 -24.98
C PRO A 253 -15.29 -3.27 -23.59
N MET A 254 -16.07 -2.97 -22.57
CA MET A 254 -15.56 -2.76 -21.21
C MET A 254 -15.00 -4.05 -20.58
N ASP A 255 -15.47 -5.21 -21.02
CA ASP A 255 -14.95 -6.54 -20.62
C ASP A 255 -13.61 -6.91 -21.28
N ARG A 256 -13.07 -6.01 -22.11
CA ARG A 256 -11.73 -6.06 -22.71
C ARG A 256 -10.83 -4.90 -22.26
N PHE A 257 -11.30 -4.10 -21.29
CA PHE A 257 -10.54 -3.03 -20.67
C PHE A 257 -10.20 -3.41 -19.23
N ILE A 258 -8.91 -3.60 -18.96
CA ILE A 258 -8.39 -4.06 -17.66
C ILE A 258 -7.58 -2.95 -17.01
N GLY A 259 -8.01 -2.51 -15.82
CA GLY A 259 -7.20 -1.68 -14.94
C GLY A 259 -6.20 -2.50 -14.13
N ASN A 260 -5.06 -1.94 -13.80
CA ASN A 260 -4.22 -2.51 -12.76
C ASN A 260 -4.92 -2.40 -11.39
N TRP A 261 -4.33 -2.93 -10.33
CA TRP A 261 -4.98 -2.88 -9.01
C TRP A 261 -5.18 -1.46 -8.43
N TRP A 262 -4.50 -0.42 -8.96
CA TRP A 262 -4.73 0.98 -8.59
C TRP A 262 -5.72 1.69 -9.52
N SER A 263 -6.26 1.00 -10.50
CA SER A 263 -7.25 1.49 -11.46
C SER A 263 -8.56 0.68 -11.38
N GLY A 264 -8.91 0.19 -10.21
CA GLY A 264 -10.06 -0.70 -9.99
C GLY A 264 -10.79 -0.41 -8.69
N SER A 265 -11.05 0.87 -8.41
CA SER A 265 -11.85 1.30 -7.27
C SER A 265 -13.23 1.82 -7.72
N GLU A 266 -14.14 1.96 -6.76
CA GLU A 266 -15.47 2.54 -6.96
C GLU A 266 -15.37 3.96 -7.53
N ASN A 267 -14.40 4.75 -7.04
CA ASN A 267 -14.17 6.12 -7.50
C ASN A 267 -13.75 6.21 -8.97
N ASP A 268 -13.15 5.15 -9.52
CA ASP A 268 -12.69 5.11 -10.90
C ASP A 268 -13.85 4.93 -11.90
N VAL A 269 -14.91 4.24 -11.50
CA VAL A 269 -15.99 3.77 -12.37
C VAL A 269 -17.33 4.49 -12.16
N LEU A 270 -17.65 4.89 -10.92
CA LEU A 270 -18.90 5.55 -10.57
C LEU A 270 -19.22 6.79 -11.43
N PRO A 271 -18.24 7.67 -11.77
CA PRO A 271 -18.52 8.84 -12.60
C PRO A 271 -18.96 8.51 -14.04
N SER A 272 -18.77 7.29 -14.51
CA SER A 272 -19.19 6.83 -15.84
C SER A 272 -20.58 6.18 -15.87
N GLY A 273 -21.20 5.97 -14.68
CA GLY A 273 -22.51 5.36 -14.54
C GLY A 273 -22.60 3.98 -15.20
N ASP A 274 -23.71 3.71 -15.87
CA ASP A 274 -23.97 2.42 -16.53
C ASP A 274 -22.95 2.09 -17.63
N LYS A 275 -22.30 3.10 -18.19
CA LYS A 275 -21.31 2.92 -19.25
C LYS A 275 -20.02 2.23 -18.78
N ALA A 276 -19.75 2.20 -17.48
CA ALA A 276 -18.64 1.47 -16.90
C ALA A 276 -18.94 -0.02 -16.70
N ASN A 277 -20.17 -0.47 -16.96
CA ASN A 277 -20.54 -1.87 -16.74
C ASN A 277 -19.64 -2.83 -17.53
N GLY A 278 -19.10 -3.83 -16.84
CA GLY A 278 -18.21 -4.81 -17.45
C GLY A 278 -16.71 -4.46 -17.35
N TYR A 279 -16.31 -3.24 -16.94
CA TYR A 279 -14.93 -2.89 -16.74
C TYR A 279 -14.23 -3.82 -15.76
N ILE A 280 -13.01 -4.25 -16.08
CA ILE A 280 -12.26 -5.24 -15.31
C ILE A 280 -11.07 -4.56 -14.61
N ALA A 281 -10.71 -5.04 -13.44
CA ALA A 281 -9.48 -4.62 -12.78
C ALA A 281 -8.79 -5.79 -12.07
N ALA A 282 -7.47 -5.75 -12.05
CA ALA A 282 -6.69 -6.64 -11.21
C ALA A 282 -6.83 -6.25 -9.73
N THR A 283 -6.71 -7.21 -8.83
CA THR A 283 -6.70 -6.98 -7.38
C THR A 283 -5.90 -8.07 -6.68
N PHE A 284 -5.39 -7.80 -5.49
CA PHE A 284 -4.72 -8.78 -4.63
C PHE A 284 -5.53 -9.09 -3.36
N HIS A 285 -6.81 -8.75 -3.34
CA HIS A 285 -7.77 -9.06 -2.28
C HIS A 285 -9.18 -9.13 -2.87
N THR A 286 -10.12 -9.72 -2.14
CA THR A 286 -11.53 -9.69 -2.51
C THR A 286 -12.14 -8.32 -2.25
N PRO A 287 -12.98 -7.79 -3.16
CA PRO A 287 -13.70 -6.55 -2.93
C PRO A 287 -14.90 -6.75 -1.97
N GLY A 288 -15.41 -5.65 -1.46
CA GLY A 288 -16.63 -5.61 -0.64
C GLY A 288 -16.38 -5.80 0.86
N GLY A 289 -17.33 -5.33 1.66
CA GLY A 289 -17.36 -5.46 3.11
C GLY A 289 -17.93 -6.80 3.58
N GLY A 290 -18.30 -6.87 4.86
CA GLY A 290 -18.97 -8.05 5.42
C GLY A 290 -18.04 -9.13 5.95
N THR A 291 -16.72 -8.91 5.94
CA THR A 291 -15.78 -9.80 6.62
C THR A 291 -15.82 -9.60 8.15
N PRO A 292 -15.37 -10.59 8.95
CA PRO A 292 -15.22 -10.39 10.38
C PRO A 292 -14.40 -9.15 10.77
N LEU A 293 -13.37 -8.79 9.99
CA LEU A 293 -12.59 -7.58 10.23
C LEU A 293 -13.45 -6.30 10.12
N HIS A 294 -14.35 -6.23 9.13
CA HIS A 294 -15.26 -5.09 8.99
C HIS A 294 -16.22 -4.97 10.17
N ALA A 295 -16.68 -6.08 10.73
CA ALA A 295 -17.51 -6.08 11.93
C ALA A 295 -16.75 -5.53 13.15
N GLU A 296 -15.47 -5.88 13.29
CA GLU A 296 -14.60 -5.35 14.36
C GLU A 296 -14.32 -3.85 14.16
N ILE A 297 -14.06 -3.41 12.92
CA ILE A 297 -13.92 -1.98 12.57
C ILE A 297 -15.20 -1.22 12.94
N LYS A 298 -16.38 -1.73 12.53
CA LYS A 298 -17.64 -1.09 12.90
C LYS A 298 -17.76 -0.93 14.42
N LYS A 299 -17.59 -2.03 15.17
CA LYS A 299 -17.78 -2.09 16.63
C LYS A 299 -16.80 -1.22 17.40
N HIS A 300 -15.50 -1.27 17.06
CA HIS A 300 -14.45 -0.66 17.86
C HIS A 300 -13.99 0.70 17.36
N VAL A 301 -14.37 1.09 16.14
CA VAL A 301 -13.97 2.36 15.54
C VAL A 301 -15.19 3.23 15.25
N TYR A 302 -16.13 2.78 14.40
CA TYR A 302 -17.26 3.61 13.98
C TYR A 302 -18.33 3.79 15.05
N ASP A 303 -18.71 2.74 15.78
CA ASP A 303 -19.69 2.84 16.87
C ASP A 303 -19.19 3.69 18.05
N LYS A 304 -17.86 3.97 18.10
CA LYS A 304 -17.24 4.89 19.06
C LYS A 304 -17.00 6.30 18.49
N GLY A 305 -17.41 6.58 17.24
CA GLY A 305 -17.19 7.88 16.60
C GLY A 305 -15.74 8.19 16.22
N LEU A 306 -14.88 7.16 16.08
CA LEU A 306 -13.45 7.31 15.79
C LEU A 306 -13.09 7.06 14.30
N GLY A 307 -14.08 6.75 13.45
CA GLY A 307 -13.85 6.41 12.06
C GLY A 307 -13.35 7.59 11.21
N GLY A 308 -12.41 7.31 10.31
CA GLY A 308 -11.82 8.32 9.42
C GLY A 308 -12.72 8.77 8.26
N GLY A 309 -13.88 8.15 8.08
CA GLY A 309 -14.82 8.45 6.99
C GLY A 309 -16.23 7.93 7.26
N GLU A 310 -16.96 7.60 6.19
CA GLU A 310 -18.29 7.02 6.29
C GLU A 310 -18.24 5.49 6.43
N LEU A 311 -19.01 4.92 7.37
CA LEU A 311 -19.08 3.46 7.58
C LEU A 311 -19.51 2.72 6.30
N SER A 312 -20.41 3.31 5.49
CA SER A 312 -20.88 2.74 4.22
C SER A 312 -19.77 2.51 3.21
N ARG A 313 -18.64 3.22 3.33
CA ARG A 313 -17.49 3.16 2.42
C ARG A 313 -16.39 2.19 2.86
N THR A 314 -16.51 1.55 4.02
CA THR A 314 -15.48 0.62 4.53
C THR A 314 -15.31 -0.65 3.68
N GLY A 315 -16.30 -1.00 2.85
CA GLY A 315 -16.20 -2.08 1.87
C GLY A 315 -15.60 -1.70 0.52
N GLU A 316 -15.22 -0.42 0.32
CA GLU A 316 -14.58 0.01 -0.92
C GLU A 316 -13.16 -0.57 -1.06
N VAL A 317 -12.77 -0.85 -2.31
CA VAL A 317 -11.48 -1.49 -2.64
C VAL A 317 -10.29 -0.78 -2.02
N LEU A 318 -10.25 0.56 -2.10
CA LEU A 318 -9.11 1.30 -1.56
C LEU A 318 -9.10 1.39 -0.04
N TYR A 319 -10.26 1.40 0.61
CA TYR A 319 -10.33 1.31 2.07
C TYR A 319 -9.76 -0.03 2.56
N ILE A 320 -10.18 -1.14 1.93
CA ILE A 320 -9.65 -2.47 2.25
C ILE A 320 -8.12 -2.51 2.08
N ARG A 321 -7.58 -1.89 1.03
CA ARG A 321 -6.13 -1.80 0.83
C ARG A 321 -5.44 -1.00 1.90
N GLY A 322 -6.04 0.07 2.36
CA GLY A 322 -5.53 0.84 3.50
C GLY A 322 -5.43 -0.04 4.74
N MET A 323 -6.49 -0.80 5.06
CA MET A 323 -6.44 -1.76 6.17
C MET A 323 -5.32 -2.79 5.98
N LEU A 324 -5.22 -3.43 4.80
CA LEU A 324 -4.20 -4.44 4.51
C LEU A 324 -2.78 -3.91 4.65
N ASN A 325 -2.54 -2.67 4.24
CA ASN A 325 -1.23 -2.03 4.42
C ASN A 325 -0.81 -2.08 5.88
N HIS A 326 -1.69 -1.69 6.78
CA HIS A 326 -1.38 -1.64 8.20
C HIS A 326 -1.52 -3.01 8.91
N VAL A 327 -2.27 -3.97 8.34
CA VAL A 327 -2.17 -5.38 8.77
C VAL A 327 -0.71 -5.85 8.66
N PHE A 328 -0.05 -5.57 7.55
CA PHE A 328 1.35 -5.98 7.35
C PHE A 328 2.31 -5.28 8.29
N VAL A 329 2.09 -3.99 8.57
CA VAL A 329 2.89 -3.25 9.57
C VAL A 329 2.73 -3.90 10.95
N VAL A 330 1.51 -4.16 11.38
CA VAL A 330 1.21 -4.73 12.72
C VAL A 330 1.81 -6.12 12.87
N GLU A 331 1.69 -6.99 11.86
CA GLU A 331 2.27 -8.33 11.93
C GLU A 331 3.80 -8.30 11.95
N ALA A 332 4.44 -7.41 11.18
CA ALA A 332 5.89 -7.23 11.22
C ALA A 332 6.38 -6.70 12.57
N VAL A 333 5.67 -5.76 13.18
CA VAL A 333 5.97 -5.26 14.54
C VAL A 333 5.83 -6.40 15.55
N ARG A 334 4.77 -7.21 15.49
CA ARG A 334 4.57 -8.38 16.38
C ARG A 334 5.74 -9.38 16.28
N ASN A 335 6.19 -9.65 15.05
CA ASN A 335 7.33 -10.52 14.79
C ASN A 335 8.62 -9.96 15.43
N ALA A 336 8.90 -8.66 15.20
CA ALA A 336 10.07 -8.00 15.77
C ALA A 336 10.02 -7.95 17.30
N GLN A 337 8.90 -7.56 17.90
CA GLN A 337 8.71 -7.55 19.34
C GLN A 337 8.98 -8.92 19.97
N LYS A 338 8.42 -9.97 19.36
CA LYS A 338 8.58 -11.35 19.84
C LYS A 338 10.01 -11.84 19.75
N HIS A 339 10.67 -11.59 18.61
CA HIS A 339 12.02 -12.11 18.36
C HIS A 339 13.08 -11.41 19.20
N PHE A 340 13.03 -10.08 19.27
CA PHE A 340 14.02 -9.27 19.96
C PHE A 340 13.69 -8.98 21.43
N ASN A 341 12.50 -9.39 21.89
CA ASN A 341 11.99 -9.09 23.23
C ASN A 341 12.00 -7.58 23.55
N VAL A 342 11.52 -6.77 22.63
CA VAL A 342 11.45 -5.30 22.72
C VAL A 342 10.02 -4.82 22.65
N LYS A 343 9.72 -3.66 23.25
CA LYS A 343 8.40 -3.04 23.17
C LYS A 343 8.23 -2.25 21.86
N VAL A 344 9.22 -1.45 21.50
CA VAL A 344 9.23 -0.65 20.28
C VAL A 344 10.46 -1.08 19.46
N PRO A 345 10.27 -1.73 18.30
CA PRO A 345 11.38 -2.12 17.45
C PRO A 345 12.03 -0.87 16.80
N ASN A 346 13.35 -0.88 16.69
CA ASN A 346 14.09 0.06 15.86
C ASN A 346 13.99 -0.33 14.37
N GLY A 347 14.60 0.45 13.48
CA GLY A 347 14.54 0.20 12.04
C GLY A 347 15.10 -1.16 11.62
N GLU A 348 16.23 -1.60 12.18
CA GLU A 348 16.85 -2.90 11.87
C GLU A 348 15.98 -4.07 12.37
N GLN A 349 15.42 -3.93 13.56
CA GLN A 349 14.49 -4.92 14.11
C GLN A 349 13.21 -4.97 13.29
N MET A 350 12.72 -3.84 12.81
CA MET A 350 11.55 -3.78 11.94
C MET A 350 11.84 -4.34 10.55
N GLN A 351 13.02 -4.10 9.98
CA GLN A 351 13.50 -4.76 8.75
C GLN A 351 13.43 -6.29 8.92
N TRP A 352 14.00 -6.82 10.00
CA TRP A 352 13.92 -8.25 10.32
C TRP A 352 12.45 -8.71 10.43
N GLY A 353 11.60 -7.91 11.08
CA GLY A 353 10.18 -8.19 11.24
C GLY A 353 9.47 -8.37 9.89
N TYR A 354 9.77 -7.51 8.92
CA TYR A 354 9.25 -7.64 7.56
C TYR A 354 9.83 -8.87 6.82
N GLU A 355 11.15 -9.08 6.85
CA GLU A 355 11.81 -10.22 6.20
C GLU A 355 11.36 -11.58 6.77
N ASN A 356 10.77 -11.59 7.96
CA ASN A 356 10.22 -12.80 8.61
C ASN A 356 8.68 -12.76 8.69
N THR A 357 8.02 -11.94 7.89
CA THR A 357 6.57 -11.92 7.80
C THR A 357 6.08 -13.16 7.05
N ASN A 358 5.30 -13.97 7.75
CA ASN A 358 4.67 -15.16 7.22
C ASN A 358 3.20 -15.17 7.69
N VAL A 359 2.31 -14.62 6.86
CA VAL A 359 0.87 -14.57 7.15
C VAL A 359 0.23 -15.82 6.57
N THR A 360 -0.07 -16.77 7.45
CA THR A 360 -0.70 -18.05 7.07
C THR A 360 -2.21 -17.94 6.92
N ALA A 361 -2.87 -18.99 6.42
CA ALA A 361 -4.34 -19.03 6.38
C ALA A 361 -4.98 -18.92 7.78
N ALA A 362 -4.31 -19.44 8.82
CA ALA A 362 -4.75 -19.29 10.20
C ALA A 362 -4.64 -17.84 10.69
N ASP A 363 -3.56 -17.14 10.29
CA ASP A 363 -3.40 -15.71 10.60
C ASP A 363 -4.44 -14.86 9.89
N TRP A 364 -4.72 -15.11 8.61
CA TRP A 364 -5.80 -14.43 7.89
C TRP A 364 -7.16 -14.62 8.57
N LYS A 365 -7.45 -15.84 9.06
CA LYS A 365 -8.67 -16.10 9.85
C LYS A 365 -8.66 -15.33 11.16
N ARG A 366 -7.54 -15.28 11.90
CA ARG A 366 -7.37 -14.51 13.16
C ARG A 366 -7.54 -13.00 12.94
N ILE A 367 -7.01 -12.48 11.83
CA ILE A 367 -7.13 -11.07 11.43
C ILE A 367 -8.59 -10.73 11.07
N GLY A 368 -9.38 -11.71 10.66
CA GLY A 368 -10.77 -11.53 10.23
C GLY A 368 -10.93 -11.40 8.71
N LEU A 369 -9.94 -11.87 7.95
CA LEU A 369 -9.93 -11.90 6.47
C LEU A 369 -9.73 -13.35 5.96
N PRO A 370 -10.64 -14.28 6.26
CA PRO A 370 -10.48 -15.67 5.85
C PRO A 370 -10.49 -15.81 4.31
N GLY A 371 -9.72 -16.77 3.80
CA GLY A 371 -9.67 -17.08 2.36
C GLY A 371 -8.65 -16.26 1.56
N TYR A 372 -7.88 -15.39 2.21
CA TYR A 372 -6.75 -14.72 1.56
C TYR A 372 -5.57 -15.70 1.43
N PRO A 373 -4.85 -15.68 0.30
CA PRO A 373 -3.66 -16.50 0.12
C PRO A 373 -2.57 -16.19 1.14
N PRO A 374 -1.82 -17.21 1.59
CA PRO A 374 -0.67 -17.00 2.45
C PRO A 374 0.38 -16.10 1.78
N ILE A 375 1.06 -15.30 2.59
CA ILE A 375 2.16 -14.42 2.17
C ILE A 375 3.39 -14.78 2.99
N LYS A 376 4.52 -14.98 2.32
CA LYS A 376 5.79 -15.23 2.98
C LYS A 376 6.86 -14.31 2.40
N VAL A 377 7.33 -13.39 3.21
CA VAL A 377 8.45 -12.48 2.88
C VAL A 377 9.74 -13.06 3.45
N THR A 378 10.83 -12.92 2.73
CA THR A 378 12.16 -13.37 3.16
C THR A 378 13.19 -12.32 2.79
N CYS A 379 14.39 -12.41 3.35
CA CYS A 379 15.51 -11.54 2.96
C CYS A 379 15.79 -11.54 1.45
N ASN A 380 15.60 -12.68 0.77
CA ASN A 380 15.79 -12.77 -0.68
C ASN A 380 14.60 -12.27 -1.49
N ASP A 381 13.40 -12.27 -0.93
CA ASP A 381 12.17 -11.96 -1.66
C ASP A 381 11.25 -11.06 -0.81
N HIS A 382 11.28 -9.76 -1.09
CA HIS A 382 10.42 -8.76 -0.47
C HIS A 382 9.05 -8.63 -1.16
N GLU A 383 8.78 -9.42 -2.22
CA GLU A 383 7.49 -9.43 -2.90
C GLU A 383 6.46 -10.33 -2.23
N GLY A 384 6.89 -11.45 -1.65
CA GLY A 384 6.00 -12.44 -1.04
C GLY A 384 5.20 -13.31 -2.01
N GLY A 385 5.25 -13.02 -3.31
CA GLY A 385 4.77 -13.90 -4.39
C GLY A 385 3.29 -14.19 -4.43
N HIS A 386 2.43 -13.24 -4.02
CA HIS A 386 0.98 -13.39 -3.96
C HIS A 386 0.35 -13.48 -5.37
N PRO A 387 -0.62 -14.37 -5.59
CA PRO A 387 -1.37 -14.42 -6.84
C PRO A 387 -2.32 -13.23 -6.99
N VAL A 388 -2.84 -13.03 -8.20
CA VAL A 388 -3.70 -11.90 -8.57
C VAL A 388 -5.11 -12.40 -8.88
N LEU A 389 -6.13 -11.69 -8.39
CA LEU A 389 -7.53 -11.83 -8.78
C LEU A 389 -7.90 -10.79 -9.83
N PHE A 390 -8.99 -11.08 -10.55
CA PHE A 390 -9.66 -10.10 -11.39
C PHE A 390 -11.09 -9.89 -10.91
N GLN A 391 -11.48 -8.64 -10.88
CA GLN A 391 -12.83 -8.19 -10.51
C GLN A 391 -13.45 -7.42 -11.67
N GLN A 392 -14.77 -7.54 -11.81
CA GLN A 392 -15.54 -6.85 -12.85
C GLN A 392 -16.60 -5.96 -12.21
N TRP A 393 -16.73 -4.76 -12.74
CA TRP A 393 -17.71 -3.80 -12.26
C TRP A 393 -19.12 -4.14 -12.75
N ASN A 394 -20.05 -4.19 -11.82
CA ASN A 394 -21.47 -4.26 -12.09
C ASN A 394 -22.11 -2.90 -11.79
N ALA A 395 -22.47 -2.16 -12.83
CA ALA A 395 -22.99 -0.80 -12.69
C ALA A 395 -24.39 -0.76 -12.06
N SER A 396 -25.22 -1.80 -12.26
CA SER A 396 -26.60 -1.84 -11.72
C SER A 396 -26.59 -2.02 -10.19
N THR A 397 -25.67 -2.83 -9.65
CA THR A 397 -25.52 -3.03 -8.22
C THR A 397 -24.49 -2.12 -7.57
N LYS A 398 -23.70 -1.40 -8.39
CA LYS A 398 -22.57 -0.56 -7.97
C LYS A 398 -21.57 -1.33 -7.11
N THR A 399 -21.24 -2.55 -7.52
CA THR A 399 -20.34 -3.45 -6.82
C THR A 399 -19.33 -4.11 -7.75
N TRP A 400 -18.19 -4.46 -7.21
CA TRP A 400 -17.22 -5.34 -7.86
C TRP A 400 -17.56 -6.80 -7.60
N LYS A 401 -17.46 -7.63 -8.64
CA LYS A 401 -17.60 -9.08 -8.55
C LYS A 401 -16.28 -9.73 -8.98
N VAL A 402 -15.79 -10.70 -8.20
CA VAL A 402 -14.64 -11.52 -8.61
C VAL A 402 -15.02 -12.38 -9.82
N VAL A 403 -14.18 -12.36 -10.86
CA VAL A 403 -14.45 -13.03 -12.16
C VAL A 403 -13.31 -13.96 -12.60
N SER A 404 -12.40 -14.27 -11.69
CA SER A 404 -11.33 -15.26 -11.90
C SER A 404 -11.06 -16.04 -10.63
N ASP A 405 -10.39 -17.18 -10.75
CA ASP A 405 -9.61 -17.75 -9.66
C ASP A 405 -8.36 -16.91 -9.39
N TRP A 406 -7.61 -17.24 -8.34
CA TRP A 406 -6.30 -16.69 -8.08
C TRP A 406 -5.32 -17.10 -9.19
N ILE A 407 -4.89 -16.14 -10.00
CA ILE A 407 -3.95 -16.35 -11.11
C ILE A 407 -2.52 -16.20 -10.59
N PRO A 408 -1.71 -17.26 -10.68
CA PRO A 408 -0.31 -17.18 -10.29
C PRO A 408 0.49 -16.24 -11.18
N VAL A 409 1.48 -15.58 -10.62
CA VAL A 409 2.41 -14.74 -11.36
C VAL A 409 3.50 -15.59 -12.04
N MET A 410 4.05 -15.15 -13.17
CA MET A 410 5.12 -15.85 -13.90
C MET A 410 6.48 -15.55 -13.24
N LYS A 411 6.75 -16.14 -12.06
CA LYS A 411 7.99 -15.89 -11.30
C LYS A 411 9.26 -16.13 -12.12
N ASP A 412 9.31 -17.21 -12.89
CA ASP A 412 10.47 -17.56 -13.72
C ASP A 412 10.77 -16.53 -14.81
N LEU A 413 9.78 -15.72 -15.20
CA LEU A 413 9.96 -14.62 -16.14
C LEU A 413 10.41 -13.34 -15.42
N VAL A 414 9.77 -13.00 -14.30
CA VAL A 414 10.00 -11.69 -13.67
C VAL A 414 11.22 -11.68 -12.75
N ARG A 415 11.52 -12.79 -12.06
CA ARG A 415 12.62 -12.81 -11.08
C ARG A 415 13.98 -12.50 -11.71
N PRO A 416 14.38 -13.08 -12.85
CA PRO A 416 15.64 -12.73 -13.52
C PRO A 416 15.70 -11.26 -13.95
N LEU A 417 14.56 -10.68 -14.36
CA LEU A 417 14.49 -9.26 -14.72
C LEU A 417 14.68 -8.36 -13.48
N MET A 418 14.05 -8.71 -12.36
CA MET A 418 14.23 -7.99 -11.09
C MET A 418 15.69 -8.03 -10.62
N GLU A 419 16.32 -9.19 -10.69
CA GLU A 419 17.72 -9.37 -10.29
C GLU A 419 18.68 -8.60 -11.19
N ALA A 420 18.44 -8.57 -12.50
CA ALA A 420 19.25 -7.79 -13.44
C ALA A 420 19.12 -6.27 -13.18
N ASP A 421 17.90 -5.76 -12.94
CA ASP A 421 17.68 -4.35 -12.62
C ASP A 421 18.25 -3.99 -11.25
N ALA A 422 18.13 -4.88 -10.26
CA ALA A 422 18.70 -4.69 -8.92
C ALA A 422 20.24 -4.65 -8.97
N ALA A 423 20.87 -5.58 -9.73
CA ALA A 423 22.32 -5.60 -9.91
C ALA A 423 22.84 -4.32 -10.59
N LYS A 424 22.10 -3.83 -11.61
CA LYS A 424 22.40 -2.54 -12.23
C LYS A 424 22.32 -1.39 -11.24
N PHE A 425 21.26 -1.33 -10.46
CA PHE A 425 21.11 -0.30 -9.42
C PHE A 425 22.21 -0.37 -8.36
N ALA A 426 22.58 -1.57 -7.90
CA ALA A 426 23.66 -1.77 -6.95
C ALA A 426 24.99 -1.22 -7.48
N LYS A 427 25.32 -1.52 -8.75
CA LYS A 427 26.53 -1.01 -9.41
C LYS A 427 26.52 0.53 -9.54
N GLU A 428 25.41 1.11 -9.97
CA GLU A 428 25.27 2.56 -10.16
C GLU A 428 25.34 3.35 -8.86
N ASN A 429 24.99 2.74 -7.72
CA ASN A 429 24.95 3.38 -6.40
C ASN A 429 26.02 2.87 -5.43
N ASN A 430 26.98 2.06 -5.88
CA ASN A 430 28.06 1.47 -5.08
C ASN A 430 27.53 0.69 -3.85
N ILE A 431 26.43 -0.06 -4.04
CA ILE A 431 25.82 -0.88 -3.00
C ILE A 431 26.42 -2.29 -3.05
N THR A 432 26.95 -2.77 -1.92
CA THR A 432 27.29 -4.18 -1.74
C THR A 432 26.05 -4.95 -1.32
N PRO A 433 25.60 -5.97 -2.10
CA PRO A 433 24.44 -6.76 -1.70
C PRO A 433 24.64 -7.44 -0.35
N LYS A 434 23.59 -7.42 0.49
CA LYS A 434 23.54 -8.12 1.78
C LYS A 434 23.50 -9.63 1.53
N SER A 435 24.21 -10.42 2.40
CA SER A 435 24.00 -11.87 2.44
C SER A 435 22.63 -12.18 3.01
N CYS A 436 21.88 -13.05 2.35
CA CYS A 436 20.57 -13.59 2.77
C CYS A 436 20.66 -15.08 3.12
N SER A 437 21.82 -15.52 3.62
CA SER A 437 22.06 -16.89 4.08
C SER A 437 21.39 -17.18 5.42
#